data_8d49e71f5a75df33f45685728a482bd3
#
_entry.id   8d49e71f5a75df33f45685728a482bd3
#
_cell.length_a   1.000
_cell.length_b   1.000
_cell.length_c   1.000
_cell.angle_alpha   90.00
_cell.angle_beta   90.00
_cell.angle_gamma   90.00
#
_symmetry.space_group_name_H-M   'P 1'
#
loop_
_entity.id
_entity.type
_entity.pdbx_description
1 polymer ?
#
loop_
_entity_poly.entity_id
_entity_poly.type
_entity_poly.pdbx_seq_one_letter_code
_entity_poly.pdbx_strand_id
1 'polypeptide(L)'
;MREAKWSEACEILNTAIEIDPRYAELHYRRGKALFALGRYREAKVAFTRARDEDICPLRALSSMREKLVEVTRATGSPTIDFITLLEQRLLAEKGHTILGKEYFLDHVHPTIEGNRILALKLVEVLRERGIVQTGGALDDQTIAAVASRIEARLDPQLRARAKLRI
;
A
#
# COMPACT_ATOMS: atom_id res chain seq x y z
N MET A 1 1.45 -14.12 -27.47
CA MET A 1 2.51 -14.99 -26.89
C MET A 1 2.77 -14.78 -25.40
N ARG A 2 2.92 -13.54 -24.87
CA ARG A 2 3.14 -13.31 -23.41
C ARG A 2 1.93 -13.69 -22.56
N GLU A 3 0.72 -13.33 -22.95
CA GLU A 3 -0.52 -13.67 -22.22
C GLU A 3 -0.75 -15.18 -22.09
N ALA A 4 -0.50 -15.94 -23.16
CA ALA A 4 -0.62 -17.39 -23.11
C ALA A 4 0.29 -18.02 -22.05
N LYS A 5 1.53 -17.52 -21.90
CA LYS A 5 2.45 -17.98 -20.87
C LYS A 5 1.98 -17.64 -19.44
N TRP A 6 1.34 -16.48 -19.24
CA TRP A 6 0.81 -16.11 -17.94
C TRP A 6 -0.45 -16.92 -17.58
N SER A 7 -1.30 -17.26 -18.58
CA SER A 7 -2.45 -18.12 -18.37
C SER A 7 -2.03 -19.53 -17.99
N GLU A 8 -1.09 -20.11 -18.74
CA GLU A 8 -0.50 -21.42 -18.44
C GLU A 8 0.16 -21.44 -17.05
N ALA A 9 0.89 -20.39 -16.69
CA ALA A 9 1.46 -20.24 -15.34
C ALA A 9 0.38 -20.23 -14.26
N CYS A 10 -0.75 -19.55 -14.48
CA CYS A 10 -1.86 -19.57 -13.53
C CYS A 10 -2.44 -20.98 -13.34
N GLU A 11 -2.59 -21.76 -14.40
CA GLU A 11 -3.11 -23.14 -14.34
C GLU A 11 -2.17 -24.05 -13.54
N ILE A 12 -0.87 -24.02 -13.84
CA ILE A 12 0.14 -24.77 -13.09
C ILE A 12 0.14 -24.37 -11.60
N LEU A 13 0.09 -23.06 -11.31
CA LEU A 13 0.07 -22.57 -9.94
C LEU A 13 -1.21 -22.94 -9.20
N ASN A 14 -2.36 -23.00 -9.88
CA ASN A 14 -3.60 -23.48 -9.27
C ASN A 14 -3.46 -24.95 -8.84
N THR A 15 -2.94 -25.82 -9.71
CA THR A 15 -2.68 -27.23 -9.37
C THR A 15 -1.70 -27.37 -8.20
N ALA A 16 -0.64 -26.56 -8.18
CA ALA A 16 0.31 -26.58 -7.07
C ALA A 16 -0.32 -26.11 -5.74
N ILE A 17 -1.20 -25.10 -5.77
CA ILE A 17 -1.94 -24.60 -4.60
C ILE A 17 -2.94 -25.67 -4.09
N GLU A 18 -3.50 -26.52 -4.93
CA GLU A 18 -4.33 -27.65 -4.49
C GLU A 18 -3.53 -28.65 -3.65
N ILE A 19 -2.24 -28.82 -3.96
CA ILE A 19 -1.34 -29.71 -3.22
C ILE A 19 -0.91 -29.07 -1.90
N ASP A 20 -0.50 -27.80 -1.92
CA ASP A 20 -0.12 -27.06 -0.72
C ASP A 20 -0.78 -25.66 -0.71
N PRO A 21 -1.98 -25.56 -0.13
CA PRO A 21 -2.74 -24.30 -0.12
C PRO A 21 -2.17 -23.24 0.83
N ARG A 22 -1.17 -23.58 1.65
CA ARG A 22 -0.56 -22.65 2.62
C ARG A 22 0.84 -22.19 2.21
N TYR A 23 1.34 -22.62 1.08
CA TYR A 23 2.65 -22.17 0.62
C TYR A 23 2.56 -20.76 0.01
N ALA A 24 2.98 -19.76 0.78
CA ALA A 24 2.86 -18.34 0.46
C ALA A 24 3.41 -17.95 -0.92
N GLU A 25 4.55 -18.55 -1.33
CA GLU A 25 5.20 -18.25 -2.62
C GLU A 25 4.32 -18.62 -3.82
N LEU A 26 3.53 -19.69 -3.74
CA LEU A 26 2.61 -20.08 -4.83
C LEU A 26 1.56 -19.00 -5.04
N HIS A 27 0.97 -18.51 -3.96
CA HIS A 27 0.00 -17.41 -4.01
C HIS A 27 0.64 -16.13 -4.55
N TYR A 28 1.86 -15.81 -4.13
CA TYR A 28 2.58 -14.65 -4.63
C TYR A 28 2.84 -14.73 -6.14
N ARG A 29 3.34 -15.87 -6.62
CA ARG A 29 3.58 -16.10 -8.07
C ARG A 29 2.28 -16.05 -8.88
N ARG A 30 1.20 -16.63 -8.34
CA ARG A 30 -0.12 -16.55 -8.96
C ARG A 30 -0.61 -15.11 -9.03
N GLY A 31 -0.43 -14.32 -7.97
CA GLY A 31 -0.74 -12.89 -7.94
C GLY A 31 0.00 -12.13 -9.04
N LYS A 32 1.30 -12.41 -9.26
CA LYS A 32 2.09 -11.80 -10.34
C LYS A 32 1.58 -12.17 -11.72
N ALA A 33 1.22 -13.43 -11.96
CA ALA A 33 0.68 -13.90 -13.23
C ALA A 33 -0.68 -13.23 -13.52
N LEU A 34 -1.57 -13.21 -12.54
CA LEU A 34 -2.87 -12.54 -12.63
C LEU A 34 -2.75 -11.04 -12.86
N PHE A 35 -1.79 -10.38 -12.21
CA PHE A 35 -1.51 -8.96 -12.42
C PHE A 35 -1.06 -8.69 -13.85
N ALA A 36 -0.17 -9.53 -14.39
CA ALA A 36 0.30 -9.42 -15.77
C ALA A 36 -0.81 -9.64 -16.81
N LEU A 37 -1.88 -10.39 -16.43
CA LEU A 37 -3.10 -10.59 -17.24
C LEU A 37 -4.14 -9.47 -17.07
N GLY A 38 -3.88 -8.44 -16.25
CA GLY A 38 -4.86 -7.40 -15.93
C GLY A 38 -6.00 -7.85 -15.00
N ARG A 39 -5.94 -9.08 -14.46
CA ARG A 39 -6.93 -9.65 -13.55
C ARG A 39 -6.70 -9.15 -12.12
N TYR A 40 -6.78 -7.82 -11.94
CA TYR A 40 -6.33 -7.13 -10.73
C TYR A 40 -7.07 -7.54 -9.45
N ARG A 41 -8.38 -7.80 -9.53
CA ARG A 41 -9.15 -8.25 -8.35
C ARG A 41 -8.64 -9.59 -7.83
N GLU A 42 -8.42 -10.53 -8.73
CA GLU A 42 -7.92 -11.87 -8.39
C GLU A 42 -6.44 -11.82 -7.95
N ALA A 43 -5.64 -10.99 -8.61
CA ALA A 43 -4.27 -10.74 -8.21
C ALA A 43 -4.19 -10.20 -6.77
N LYS A 44 -5.08 -9.26 -6.39
CA LYS A 44 -5.14 -8.74 -5.01
C LYS A 44 -5.46 -9.84 -4.00
N VAL A 45 -6.43 -10.70 -4.30
CA VAL A 45 -6.76 -11.85 -3.43
C VAL A 45 -5.55 -12.76 -3.27
N ALA A 46 -4.86 -13.10 -4.36
CA ALA A 46 -3.68 -13.94 -4.33
C ALA A 46 -2.52 -13.30 -3.52
N PHE A 47 -2.23 -12.01 -3.69
CA PHE A 47 -1.22 -11.31 -2.90
C PHE A 47 -1.60 -11.19 -1.42
N THR A 48 -2.88 -10.99 -1.11
CA THR A 48 -3.37 -10.98 0.28
C THR A 48 -3.14 -12.36 0.91
N ARG A 49 -3.49 -13.44 0.22
CA ARG A 49 -3.26 -14.79 0.70
C ARG A 49 -1.78 -15.08 0.91
N ALA A 50 -0.93 -14.69 -0.05
CA ALA A 50 0.52 -14.84 0.07
C ALA A 50 1.07 -14.16 1.35
N ARG A 51 0.61 -12.97 1.68
CA ARG A 51 1.00 -12.26 2.89
C ARG A 51 0.47 -12.97 4.16
N ASP A 52 -0.77 -13.43 4.14
CA ASP A 52 -1.43 -13.99 5.31
C ASP A 52 -0.95 -15.42 5.63
N GLU A 53 -0.37 -16.13 4.65
CA GLU A 53 0.28 -17.43 4.83
C GLU A 53 1.81 -17.34 4.99
N ASP A 54 2.37 -16.14 5.03
CA ASP A 54 3.80 -15.97 5.25
C ASP A 54 4.17 -16.41 6.68
N ILE A 55 5.09 -17.36 6.80
CA ILE A 55 5.55 -17.90 8.08
C ILE A 55 6.41 -16.92 8.88
N CYS A 56 6.94 -15.89 8.21
CA CYS A 56 7.72 -14.81 8.84
C CYS A 56 7.21 -13.45 8.35
N PRO A 57 5.98 -13.06 8.71
CA PRO A 57 5.36 -11.88 8.17
C PRO A 57 6.06 -10.62 8.66
N LEU A 58 6.66 -9.88 7.72
CA LEU A 58 7.25 -8.56 7.99
C LEU A 58 6.22 -7.42 7.88
N ARG A 59 4.95 -7.76 7.59
CA ARG A 59 3.83 -6.83 7.43
C ARG A 59 2.65 -7.27 8.29
N ALA A 60 1.78 -6.32 8.63
CA ALA A 60 0.53 -6.63 9.31
C ALA A 60 -0.34 -7.56 8.46
N LEU A 61 -0.82 -8.64 9.06
CA LEU A 61 -1.75 -9.60 8.48
C LEU A 61 -3.15 -9.02 8.41
N SER A 62 -4.03 -9.62 7.60
CA SER A 62 -5.45 -9.24 7.51
C SER A 62 -6.12 -9.25 8.88
N SER A 63 -5.89 -10.29 9.67
CA SER A 63 -6.47 -10.44 11.02
C SER A 63 -6.05 -9.33 11.99
N MET A 64 -4.83 -8.82 11.89
CA MET A 64 -4.36 -7.69 12.72
C MET A 64 -5.10 -6.41 12.37
N ARG A 65 -5.29 -6.15 11.07
CA ARG A 65 -6.05 -4.98 10.60
C ARG A 65 -7.51 -5.06 11.01
N GLU A 66 -8.14 -6.22 10.88
CA GLU A 66 -9.52 -6.47 11.31
C GLU A 66 -9.70 -6.19 12.80
N LYS A 67 -8.78 -6.70 13.63
CA LYS A 67 -8.78 -6.43 15.07
C LYS A 67 -8.54 -4.96 15.42
N LEU A 68 -7.67 -4.28 14.72
CA LEU A 68 -7.48 -2.84 14.89
C LEU A 68 -8.79 -2.07 14.62
N VAL A 69 -9.45 -2.38 13.50
CA VAL A 69 -10.74 -1.74 13.14
C VAL A 69 -11.82 -2.04 14.16
N GLU A 70 -11.91 -3.29 14.66
CA GLU A 70 -12.85 -3.70 15.71
C GLU A 70 -12.63 -2.89 17.00
N VAL A 71 -11.39 -2.84 17.50
CA VAL A 71 -11.02 -2.11 18.72
C VAL A 71 -11.29 -0.61 18.59
N THR A 72 -10.85 0.00 17.50
CA THR A 72 -11.01 1.45 17.32
C THR A 72 -12.47 1.85 17.17
N ARG A 73 -13.30 0.99 16.56
CA ARG A 73 -14.76 1.18 16.51
C ARG A 73 -15.39 1.04 17.91
N ALA A 74 -15.01 0.03 18.68
CA ALA A 74 -15.53 -0.20 20.02
C ALA A 74 -15.16 0.91 21.01
N THR A 75 -13.98 1.51 20.87
CA THR A 75 -13.48 2.57 21.75
C THR A 75 -13.79 3.99 21.26
N GLY A 76 -14.34 4.16 20.06
CA GLY A 76 -14.51 5.47 19.43
C GLY A 76 -13.19 6.17 19.11
N SER A 77 -12.07 5.44 19.10
CA SER A 77 -10.75 6.00 18.82
C SER A 77 -10.63 6.43 17.36
N PRO A 78 -10.07 7.62 17.08
CA PRO A 78 -9.85 8.07 15.72
C PRO A 78 -8.86 7.16 15.01
N THR A 79 -9.17 6.77 13.79
CA THR A 79 -8.34 5.85 13.01
C THR A 79 -8.22 6.36 11.58
N ILE A 80 -6.99 6.38 11.07
CA ILE A 80 -6.72 6.59 9.66
C ILE A 80 -6.43 5.22 9.04
N ASP A 81 -7.34 4.72 8.21
CA ASP A 81 -7.07 3.54 7.39
C ASP A 81 -6.19 3.95 6.20
N PHE A 82 -4.89 3.99 6.45
CA PHE A 82 -3.90 4.42 5.48
C PHE A 82 -3.86 3.50 4.25
N ILE A 83 -4.10 2.21 4.42
CA ILE A 83 -4.16 1.26 3.31
C ILE A 83 -5.31 1.62 2.39
N THR A 84 -6.52 1.79 2.92
CA THR A 84 -7.69 2.17 2.12
C THR A 84 -7.48 3.52 1.42
N LEU A 85 -6.87 4.49 2.09
CA LEU A 85 -6.55 5.80 1.50
C LEU A 85 -5.65 5.67 0.26
N LEU A 86 -4.57 4.89 0.36
CA LEU A 86 -3.66 4.65 -0.76
C LEU A 86 -4.30 3.80 -1.87
N GLU A 87 -5.12 2.81 -1.52
CA GLU A 87 -5.83 1.97 -2.47
C GLU A 87 -6.82 2.76 -3.32
N GLN A 88 -7.59 3.67 -2.71
CA GLN A 88 -8.53 4.54 -3.41
C GLN A 88 -7.81 5.47 -4.38
N ARG A 89 -6.68 6.01 -3.96
CA ARG A 89 -5.85 6.87 -4.80
C ARG A 89 -5.28 6.11 -6.00
N LEU A 90 -4.72 4.93 -5.75
CA LEU A 90 -4.17 4.09 -6.81
C LEU A 90 -5.24 3.59 -7.78
N LEU A 91 -6.45 3.32 -7.28
CA LEU A 91 -7.58 2.96 -8.13
C LEU A 91 -7.92 4.08 -9.11
N ALA A 92 -7.94 5.33 -8.64
CA ALA A 92 -8.20 6.49 -9.49
C ALA A 92 -7.07 6.74 -10.51
N GLU A 93 -5.81 6.49 -10.13
CA GLU A 93 -4.64 6.76 -10.96
C GLU A 93 -4.32 5.63 -11.94
N LYS A 94 -4.48 4.35 -11.52
CA LYS A 94 -4.00 3.16 -12.23
C LYS A 94 -5.07 2.11 -12.53
N GLY A 95 -6.29 2.28 -12.03
CA GLY A 95 -7.40 1.33 -12.23
C GLY A 95 -7.30 0.04 -11.39
N HIS A 96 -6.42 -0.01 -10.40
CA HIS A 96 -6.31 -1.14 -9.47
C HIS A 96 -5.94 -0.70 -8.06
N THR A 97 -6.11 -1.63 -7.08
CA THR A 97 -5.84 -1.37 -5.66
C THR A 97 -4.66 -2.17 -5.11
N ILE A 98 -3.74 -2.63 -5.95
CA ILE A 98 -2.57 -3.41 -5.55
C ILE A 98 -1.44 -2.44 -5.29
N LEU A 99 -1.19 -2.14 -4.02
CA LEU A 99 -0.13 -1.23 -3.58
C LEU A 99 1.24 -1.84 -3.85
N GLY A 100 2.16 -1.03 -4.34
CA GLY A 100 3.51 -1.43 -4.67
C GLY A 100 4.51 -0.28 -4.51
N LYS A 101 5.48 -0.23 -5.39
CA LYS A 101 6.58 0.74 -5.39
C LYS A 101 6.14 2.21 -5.54
N GLU A 102 4.91 2.46 -5.95
CA GLU A 102 4.33 3.80 -6.02
C GLU A 102 4.32 4.48 -4.65
N TYR A 103 4.03 3.71 -3.60
CA TYR A 103 3.87 4.23 -2.25
C TYR A 103 4.81 3.58 -1.23
N PHE A 104 5.52 2.50 -1.59
CA PHE A 104 6.42 1.78 -0.69
C PHE A 104 7.79 1.57 -1.30
N LEU A 105 8.84 1.81 -0.52
CA LEU A 105 10.24 1.53 -0.88
C LEU A 105 10.56 0.03 -0.81
N ASP A 106 9.91 -0.65 0.12
CA ASP A 106 9.98 -2.08 0.36
C ASP A 106 8.64 -2.59 0.92
N HIS A 107 8.66 -3.63 1.73
CA HIS A 107 7.46 -4.25 2.27
C HIS A 107 6.78 -3.47 3.41
N VAL A 108 7.43 -2.45 4.01
CA VAL A 108 6.88 -1.67 5.14
C VAL A 108 7.16 -0.17 5.08
N HIS A 109 8.24 0.28 4.45
CA HIS A 109 8.64 1.69 4.47
C HIS A 109 7.94 2.48 3.35
N PRO A 110 7.11 3.46 3.68
CA PRO A 110 6.51 4.31 2.67
C PRO A 110 7.54 5.14 1.90
N THR A 111 7.25 5.45 0.65
CA THR A 111 7.98 6.45 -0.12
C THR A 111 7.80 7.84 0.48
N ILE A 112 8.56 8.83 -0.01
CA ILE A 112 8.36 10.25 0.36
C ILE A 112 6.92 10.65 0.07
N GLU A 113 6.35 10.24 -1.07
CA GLU A 113 4.96 10.53 -1.43
C GLU A 113 3.97 9.81 -0.50
N GLY A 114 4.20 8.54 -0.17
CA GLY A 114 3.38 7.83 0.81
C GLY A 114 3.36 8.54 2.17
N ASN A 115 4.52 8.97 2.67
CA ASN A 115 4.62 9.73 3.90
C ASN A 115 3.93 11.10 3.81
N ARG A 116 4.03 11.79 2.66
CA ARG A 116 3.35 13.07 2.42
C ARG A 116 1.83 12.92 2.50
N ILE A 117 1.28 11.90 1.86
CA ILE A 117 -0.16 11.60 1.89
C ILE A 117 -0.62 11.36 3.33
N LEU A 118 0.11 10.55 4.09
CA LEU A 118 -0.21 10.26 5.49
C LEU A 118 -0.15 11.54 6.35
N ALA A 119 0.89 12.36 6.18
CA ALA A 119 1.04 13.60 6.92
C ALA A 119 -0.11 14.58 6.68
N LEU A 120 -0.53 14.74 5.42
CA LEU A 120 -1.67 15.60 5.07
C LEU A 120 -2.97 15.09 5.70
N LYS A 121 -3.20 13.77 5.65
CA LYS A 121 -4.39 13.18 6.29
C LYS A 121 -4.37 13.31 7.81
N LEU A 122 -3.20 13.20 8.43
CA LEU A 122 -3.05 13.44 9.86
C LEU A 122 -3.39 14.89 10.23
N VAL A 123 -2.89 15.86 9.48
CA VAL A 123 -3.22 17.28 9.71
C VAL A 123 -4.72 17.54 9.56
N GLU A 124 -5.36 16.96 8.54
CA GLU A 124 -6.81 17.05 8.33
C GLU A 124 -7.57 16.55 9.57
N VAL A 125 -7.26 15.33 10.05
CA VAL A 125 -7.90 14.74 11.24
C VAL A 125 -7.67 15.56 12.51
N LEU A 126 -6.45 16.08 12.70
CA LEU A 126 -6.11 16.91 13.85
C LEU A 126 -6.90 18.24 13.84
N ARG A 127 -7.14 18.83 12.68
CA ARG A 127 -7.98 20.03 12.51
C ARG A 127 -9.44 19.73 12.79
N GLU A 128 -10.00 18.67 12.19
CA GLU A 128 -11.40 18.24 12.42
C GLU A 128 -11.70 18.01 13.89
N ARG A 129 -10.69 17.62 14.66
CA ARG A 129 -10.81 17.40 16.11
C ARG A 129 -10.47 18.63 16.96
N GLY A 130 -10.16 19.76 16.34
CA GLY A 130 -9.81 20.97 17.06
C GLY A 130 -8.50 20.92 17.85
N ILE A 131 -7.66 19.91 17.60
CA ILE A 131 -6.35 19.74 18.27
C ILE A 131 -5.34 20.76 17.74
N VAL A 132 -5.42 21.05 16.45
CA VAL A 132 -4.55 22.04 15.79
C VAL A 132 -5.41 23.13 15.18
N GLN A 133 -5.14 24.37 15.58
CA GLN A 133 -5.66 25.56 14.92
C GLN A 133 -4.63 26.03 13.90
N THR A 134 -4.95 25.97 12.63
CA THR A 134 -4.07 26.53 11.58
C THR A 134 -4.57 27.93 11.24
N GLY A 135 -3.67 28.89 11.32
CA GLY A 135 -3.97 30.29 10.98
C GLY A 135 -4.15 30.57 9.48
N GLY A 136 -4.22 29.51 8.64
CA GLY A 136 -4.39 29.62 7.20
C GLY A 136 -4.94 28.34 6.56
N ALA A 137 -5.35 28.44 5.31
CA ALA A 137 -5.75 27.30 4.50
C ALA A 137 -4.53 26.39 4.20
N LEU A 138 -4.73 25.07 4.23
CA LEU A 138 -3.81 24.11 3.63
C LEU A 138 -4.08 24.10 2.12
N ASP A 139 -3.77 25.19 1.46
CA ASP A 139 -3.84 25.28 0.01
C ASP A 139 -2.64 24.58 -0.65
N ASP A 140 -2.76 24.30 -1.92
CA ASP A 140 -1.72 23.60 -2.69
C ASP A 140 -0.39 24.37 -2.69
N GLN A 141 -0.41 25.69 -2.60
CA GLN A 141 0.78 26.52 -2.55
C GLN A 141 1.52 26.35 -1.22
N THR A 142 0.82 26.37 -0.10
CA THR A 142 1.38 26.11 1.22
C THR A 142 1.94 24.70 1.32
N ILE A 143 1.20 23.69 0.82
CA ILE A 143 1.65 22.31 0.80
C ILE A 143 2.92 22.16 -0.04
N ALA A 144 2.98 22.76 -1.23
CA ALA A 144 4.15 22.73 -2.10
C ALA A 144 5.36 23.42 -1.47
N ALA A 145 5.17 24.57 -0.82
CA ALA A 145 6.23 25.29 -0.14
C ALA A 145 6.83 24.48 1.03
N VAL A 146 5.99 23.82 1.84
CA VAL A 146 6.44 22.95 2.92
C VAL A 146 7.16 21.73 2.37
N ALA A 147 6.62 21.07 1.35
CA ALA A 147 7.25 19.92 0.69
C ALA A 147 8.65 20.28 0.16
N SER A 148 8.77 21.39 -0.56
CA SER A 148 10.06 21.90 -1.06
C SER A 148 11.09 22.14 0.05
N ARG A 149 10.66 22.72 1.20
CA ARG A 149 11.54 22.92 2.36
C ARG A 149 12.00 21.62 3.00
N ILE A 150 11.14 20.61 3.07
CA ILE A 150 11.49 19.27 3.58
C ILE A 150 12.47 18.63 2.62
N GLU A 151 12.16 18.61 1.33
CA GLU A 151 13.04 18.04 0.31
C GLU A 151 14.41 18.72 0.28
N ALA A 152 14.51 20.02 0.48
CA ALA A 152 15.78 20.73 0.56
C ALA A 152 16.67 20.27 1.72
N ARG A 153 16.08 19.71 2.79
CA ARG A 153 16.78 19.20 3.97
C ARG A 153 17.12 17.72 3.91
N LEU A 154 16.54 16.99 2.95
CA LEU A 154 16.86 15.57 2.79
C LEU A 154 18.29 15.38 2.29
N ASP A 155 18.98 14.42 2.89
CA ASP A 155 20.31 14.00 2.45
C ASP A 155 20.30 13.66 0.94
N PRO A 156 21.22 14.21 0.12
CA PRO A 156 21.32 13.89 -1.29
C PRO A 156 21.43 12.39 -1.58
N GLN A 157 22.09 11.61 -0.70
CA GLN A 157 22.19 10.16 -0.85
C GLN A 157 20.84 9.45 -0.63
N LEU A 158 20.02 9.91 0.34
CA LEU A 158 18.67 9.40 0.55
C LEU A 158 17.76 9.73 -0.64
N ARG A 159 17.90 10.93 -1.22
CA ARG A 159 17.19 11.32 -2.45
C ARG A 159 17.55 10.42 -3.64
N ALA A 160 18.84 10.17 -3.84
CA ALA A 160 19.31 9.31 -4.92
C ALA A 160 18.81 7.88 -4.75
N ARG A 161 18.85 7.31 -3.53
CA ARG A 161 18.33 5.97 -3.23
C ARG A 161 16.81 5.87 -3.42
N ALA A 162 16.06 6.90 -3.06
CA ALA A 162 14.62 6.93 -3.28
C ALA A 162 14.27 6.98 -4.78
N LYS A 163 15.08 7.65 -5.61
CA LYS A 163 14.89 7.73 -7.07
C LYS A 163 15.36 6.48 -7.83
N LEU A 164 16.37 5.78 -7.33
CA LEU A 164 16.92 4.57 -7.99
C LEU A 164 16.07 3.31 -7.80
N ARG A 165 15.05 3.34 -6.94
CA ARG A 165 14.14 2.22 -6.67
C ARG A 165 12.79 2.33 -7.37
N ILE A 166 12.65 3.30 -8.31
CA ILE A 166 11.44 3.47 -9.14
C ILE A 166 11.57 2.65 -10.46
#